data_e6c7e0041cb697f2729dbf32de71a1e5
#
_entry.id   e6c7e0041cb697f2729dbf32de71a1e5
#
_cell.length_a   1.000
_cell.length_b   1.000
_cell.length_c   1.000
_cell.angle_alpha   90.00
_cell.angle_beta   90.00
_cell.angle_gamma   90.00
#
_symmetry.space_group_name_H-M   'P 1'
#
loop_
_entity.id
_entity.type
_entity.pdbx_description
1 polymer ?
#
loop_
_entity_poly.entity_id
_entity_poly.type
_entity_poly.pdbx_seq_one_letter_code
_entity_poly.pdbx_strand_id
1 'polypeptide(L)'
;IMAVPMVFQDGNHIGQGRMTLEEIIAKLDTNSAAKEAEKLNAKAAFDVLVIGGGPAGNTAAIYAARKGINTGIVAERFGGQVMDTMDIENFTSIKKTQGPKFAAEMEAHVREYGVDIMNLQRVSDIKGADETANGLVEVTLENGAKLESKTVVLSTGARWREMNVPGEAEYRTRGVAYCPHCDGPLFKGKRVAVIGGGNSGVEAAIDLAGIVEHVTLVEFDTKLRADQVLQDKLNSLPNTTVIKNALSTEVVGDGSQVTALKYKDRATDEEHTVELAGIFVQIGLLPNTDFLKETQVELSNRGEIVINDRNETNVKGVF
;
A
#
# COMPACT_ATOMS: atom_id res chain seq x y z
N ILE A 1 19.34 -10.78 12.86
CA ILE A 1 19.26 -9.44 12.24
C ILE A 1 19.69 -9.61 10.81
N MET A 2 18.76 -9.66 9.86
CA MET A 2 19.15 -9.55 8.46
C MET A 2 19.38 -8.07 8.21
N ALA A 3 20.64 -7.70 7.99
CA ALA A 3 20.97 -6.35 7.56
C ALA A 3 20.28 -6.12 6.21
N VAL A 4 19.39 -5.14 6.17
CA VAL A 4 18.75 -4.72 4.91
C VAL A 4 19.84 -4.05 4.08
N PRO A 5 20.16 -4.51 2.87
CA PRO A 5 21.18 -3.83 2.05
C PRO A 5 20.74 -2.40 1.77
N MET A 6 21.64 -1.46 2.00
CA MET A 6 21.46 -0.05 1.65
C MET A 6 22.40 0.27 0.49
N VAL A 7 21.90 0.99 -0.51
CA VAL A 7 22.67 1.44 -1.67
C VAL A 7 22.90 2.93 -1.56
N PHE A 8 24.16 3.33 -1.65
CA PHE A 8 24.59 4.73 -1.62
C PHE A 8 25.33 5.08 -2.91
N GLN A 9 25.13 6.28 -3.41
CA GLN A 9 25.89 6.88 -4.48
C GLN A 9 26.49 8.20 -3.96
N ASP A 10 27.80 8.33 -4.01
CA ASP A 10 28.54 9.53 -3.57
C ASP A 10 28.16 10.00 -2.16
N GLY A 11 27.90 9.03 -1.25
CA GLY A 11 27.50 9.28 0.13
C GLY A 11 25.99 9.55 0.33
N ASN A 12 25.21 9.66 -0.74
CA ASN A 12 23.76 9.83 -0.67
C ASN A 12 23.05 8.48 -0.69
N HIS A 13 22.07 8.29 0.20
CA HIS A 13 21.25 7.10 0.22
C HIS A 13 20.29 7.10 -0.97
N ILE A 14 20.41 6.10 -1.86
CA ILE A 14 19.60 5.97 -3.07
C ILE A 14 18.60 4.80 -3.03
N GLY A 15 18.72 3.90 -2.06
CA GLY A 15 17.78 2.81 -1.87
C GLY A 15 18.15 1.88 -0.73
N GLN A 16 17.15 1.17 -0.23
CA GLN A 16 17.31 0.15 0.82
C GLN A 16 16.39 -1.05 0.55
N GLY A 17 16.70 -2.18 1.16
CA GLY A 17 15.95 -3.39 1.00
C GLY A 17 16.48 -4.27 -0.12
N ARG A 18 15.71 -5.30 -0.45
CA ARG A 18 16.03 -6.19 -1.56
C ARG A 18 15.69 -5.48 -2.88
N MET A 19 16.70 -5.09 -3.60
CA MET A 19 16.59 -4.44 -4.90
C MET A 19 17.14 -5.36 -5.99
N THR A 20 16.53 -5.36 -7.17
CA THR A 20 17.08 -6.01 -8.34
C THR A 20 18.22 -5.18 -8.91
N LEU A 21 19.04 -5.78 -9.79
CA LEU A 21 20.10 -5.06 -10.48
C LEU A 21 19.56 -3.92 -11.34
N GLU A 22 18.41 -4.16 -12.01
CA GLU A 22 17.71 -3.16 -12.80
C GLU A 22 17.26 -1.96 -11.96
N GLU A 23 16.72 -2.22 -10.76
CA GLU A 23 16.33 -1.16 -9.81
C GLU A 23 17.52 -0.31 -9.37
N ILE A 24 18.65 -0.94 -9.13
CA ILE A 24 19.89 -0.22 -8.77
C ILE A 24 20.40 0.61 -9.95
N ILE A 25 20.44 0.02 -11.15
CA ILE A 25 20.90 0.71 -12.37
C ILE A 25 19.99 1.91 -12.69
N ALA A 26 18.67 1.74 -12.62
CA ALA A 26 17.71 2.82 -12.86
C ALA A 26 17.92 4.03 -11.93
N LYS A 27 18.41 3.79 -10.72
CA LYS A 27 18.72 4.87 -9.75
C LYS A 27 20.10 5.51 -9.98
N LEU A 28 21.02 4.81 -10.63
CA LEU A 28 22.38 5.25 -10.86
C LEU A 28 22.58 5.96 -12.21
N ASP A 29 21.84 5.57 -13.25
CA ASP A 29 22.01 6.09 -14.62
C ASP A 29 20.89 7.08 -14.99
N THR A 30 21.21 8.35 -15.03
CA THR A 30 20.28 9.43 -15.42
C THR A 30 19.81 9.33 -16.88
N ASN A 31 20.51 8.57 -17.74
CA ASN A 31 20.10 8.32 -19.12
C ASN A 31 19.20 7.08 -19.26
N SER A 32 19.08 6.27 -18.22
CA SER A 32 18.28 5.03 -18.28
C SER A 32 16.79 5.34 -18.47
N ALA A 33 16.28 6.39 -17.84
CA ALA A 33 14.89 6.81 -17.95
C ALA A 33 14.50 7.18 -19.40
N ALA A 34 15.36 7.91 -20.11
CA ALA A 34 15.10 8.29 -21.50
C ALA A 34 15.13 7.08 -22.44
N LYS A 35 16.10 6.17 -22.29
CA LYS A 35 16.18 4.93 -23.06
C LYS A 35 15.00 4.02 -22.79
N GLU A 36 14.54 3.93 -21.55
CA GLU A 36 13.38 3.14 -21.18
C GLU A 36 12.10 3.76 -21.76
N ALA A 37 11.95 5.09 -21.71
CA ALA A 37 10.83 5.79 -22.34
C ALA A 37 10.77 5.53 -23.86
N GLU A 38 11.92 5.50 -24.53
CA GLU A 38 12.00 5.19 -25.98
C GLU A 38 11.51 3.77 -26.27
N LYS A 39 11.95 2.77 -25.48
CA LYS A 39 11.48 1.39 -25.61
C LYS A 39 9.97 1.25 -25.37
N LEU A 40 9.46 1.96 -24.36
CA LEU A 40 8.03 1.92 -24.03
C LEU A 40 7.19 2.57 -25.12
N ASN A 41 7.62 3.72 -25.67
CA ASN A 41 6.98 4.37 -26.80
C ASN A 41 6.94 3.51 -28.08
N ALA A 42 7.89 2.60 -28.25
CA ALA A 42 7.97 1.70 -29.40
C ALA A 42 7.04 0.47 -29.28
N LYS A 43 6.37 0.28 -28.15
CA LYS A 43 5.45 -0.86 -27.98
C LYS A 43 4.19 -0.68 -28.84
N ALA A 44 3.72 -1.78 -29.40
CA ALA A 44 2.42 -1.82 -30.03
C ALA A 44 1.30 -1.64 -29.00
N ALA A 45 0.16 -1.14 -29.43
CA ALA A 45 -1.00 -0.98 -28.58
C ALA A 45 -1.45 -2.33 -27.99
N PHE A 46 -1.81 -2.29 -26.71
CA PHE A 46 -2.37 -3.46 -26.02
C PHE A 46 -3.88 -3.59 -26.29
N ASP A 47 -4.41 -4.79 -26.14
CA ASP A 47 -5.86 -4.96 -26.04
C ASP A 47 -6.35 -4.61 -24.62
N VAL A 48 -5.58 -5.03 -23.61
CA VAL A 48 -5.80 -4.72 -22.20
C VAL A 48 -4.50 -4.27 -21.55
N LEU A 49 -4.50 -3.09 -20.98
CA LEU A 49 -3.40 -2.59 -20.15
C LEU A 49 -3.87 -2.47 -18.70
N VAL A 50 -3.21 -3.18 -17.79
CA VAL A 50 -3.51 -3.15 -16.37
C VAL A 50 -2.58 -2.18 -15.66
N ILE A 51 -3.12 -1.24 -14.91
CA ILE A 51 -2.35 -0.31 -14.09
C ILE A 51 -2.40 -0.77 -12.63
N GLY A 52 -1.29 -1.31 -12.16
CA GLY A 52 -1.12 -1.86 -10.82
C GLY A 52 -0.73 -3.33 -10.82
N GLY A 53 0.42 -3.65 -10.23
CA GLY A 53 1.01 -4.98 -10.15
C GLY A 53 0.68 -5.76 -8.86
N GLY A 54 -0.37 -5.37 -8.14
CA GLY A 54 -0.87 -6.08 -6.96
C GLY A 54 -1.71 -7.31 -7.31
N PRO A 55 -2.24 -8.05 -6.32
CA PRO A 55 -3.03 -9.27 -6.54
C PRO A 55 -4.22 -9.08 -7.51
N ALA A 56 -4.90 -7.94 -7.42
CA ALA A 56 -6.04 -7.63 -8.30
C ALA A 56 -5.60 -7.48 -9.76
N GLY A 57 -4.56 -6.66 -10.01
CA GLY A 57 -4.03 -6.46 -11.36
C GLY A 57 -3.46 -7.72 -11.98
N ASN A 58 -2.72 -8.50 -11.21
CA ASN A 58 -2.19 -9.78 -11.64
C ASN A 58 -3.31 -10.75 -12.04
N THR A 59 -4.37 -10.81 -11.25
CA THR A 59 -5.55 -11.64 -11.55
C THR A 59 -6.21 -11.18 -12.84
N ALA A 60 -6.46 -9.88 -13.00
CA ALA A 60 -7.06 -9.32 -14.22
C ALA A 60 -6.21 -9.66 -15.46
N ALA A 61 -4.89 -9.47 -15.38
CA ALA A 61 -3.97 -9.75 -16.48
C ALA A 61 -3.93 -11.23 -16.86
N ILE A 62 -3.85 -12.15 -15.88
CA ILE A 62 -3.89 -13.59 -16.12
C ILE A 62 -5.19 -13.98 -16.83
N TYR A 63 -6.35 -13.48 -16.36
CA TYR A 63 -7.63 -13.82 -16.97
C TYR A 63 -7.78 -13.29 -18.39
N ALA A 64 -7.25 -12.09 -18.69
CA ALA A 64 -7.21 -11.56 -20.05
C ALA A 64 -6.29 -12.38 -20.94
N ALA A 65 -5.04 -12.62 -20.53
CA ALA A 65 -4.04 -13.35 -21.29
C ALA A 65 -4.45 -14.80 -21.59
N ARG A 66 -5.09 -15.49 -20.64
CA ARG A 66 -5.63 -16.84 -20.86
C ARG A 66 -6.68 -16.93 -21.96
N LYS A 67 -7.29 -15.82 -22.35
CA LYS A 67 -8.22 -15.73 -23.48
C LYS A 67 -7.52 -15.36 -24.81
N GLY A 68 -6.19 -15.29 -24.81
CA GLY A 68 -5.40 -14.89 -25.97
C GLY A 68 -5.42 -13.37 -26.24
N ILE A 69 -5.80 -12.56 -25.24
CA ILE A 69 -5.84 -11.11 -25.34
C ILE A 69 -4.43 -10.55 -25.09
N ASN A 70 -3.93 -9.67 -25.97
CA ASN A 70 -2.65 -8.99 -25.80
C ASN A 70 -2.68 -8.08 -24.58
N THR A 71 -1.97 -8.47 -23.52
CA THR A 71 -2.11 -7.87 -22.19
C THR A 71 -0.77 -7.35 -21.68
N GLY A 72 -0.77 -6.13 -21.15
CA GLY A 72 0.35 -5.54 -20.40
C GLY A 72 -0.02 -5.18 -18.97
N ILE A 73 0.99 -5.11 -18.11
CA ILE A 73 0.88 -4.56 -16.73
C ILE A 73 1.90 -3.42 -16.60
N VAL A 74 1.44 -2.28 -16.11
CA VAL A 74 2.29 -1.18 -15.64
C VAL A 74 2.25 -1.16 -14.12
N ALA A 75 3.40 -1.19 -13.46
CA ALA A 75 3.49 -1.16 -12.02
C ALA A 75 4.68 -0.30 -11.54
N GLU A 76 4.44 0.58 -10.59
CA GLU A 76 5.51 1.28 -9.87
C GLU A 76 6.33 0.29 -9.04
N ARG A 77 5.65 -0.64 -8.38
CA ARG A 77 6.24 -1.74 -7.61
C ARG A 77 5.39 -2.99 -7.79
N PHE A 78 5.94 -4.01 -8.43
CA PHE A 78 5.24 -5.28 -8.58
C PHE A 78 5.00 -5.94 -7.21
N GLY A 79 3.82 -6.53 -7.02
CA GLY A 79 3.34 -7.01 -5.73
C GLY A 79 2.57 -5.97 -4.92
N GLY A 80 2.78 -4.67 -5.17
CA GLY A 80 2.06 -3.59 -4.48
C GLY A 80 2.24 -3.64 -2.96
N GLN A 81 1.18 -3.37 -2.20
CA GLN A 81 1.17 -3.31 -0.74
C GLN A 81 1.53 -4.64 -0.05
N VAL A 82 1.36 -5.78 -0.73
CA VAL A 82 1.77 -7.10 -0.20
C VAL A 82 3.25 -7.16 0.15
N MET A 83 4.08 -6.40 -0.59
CA MET A 83 5.52 -6.32 -0.33
C MET A 83 5.88 -5.81 1.07
N ASP A 84 4.98 -5.09 1.72
CA ASP A 84 5.19 -4.49 3.04
C ASP A 84 4.78 -5.41 4.19
N THR A 85 4.32 -6.64 3.88
CA THR A 85 3.85 -7.63 4.86
C THR A 85 4.90 -8.69 5.09
N MET A 86 5.28 -8.91 6.37
CA MET A 86 6.30 -9.92 6.73
C MET A 86 5.76 -11.33 6.66
N ASP A 87 4.59 -11.60 7.25
CA ASP A 87 3.97 -12.91 7.28
C ASP A 87 2.52 -12.83 6.75
N ILE A 88 2.18 -13.71 5.81
CA ILE A 88 0.83 -13.84 5.24
C ILE A 88 0.35 -15.26 5.50
N GLU A 89 -0.70 -15.40 6.30
CA GLU A 89 -1.30 -16.68 6.68
C GLU A 89 -2.79 -16.76 6.31
N ASN A 90 -3.34 -15.70 5.75
CA ASN A 90 -4.76 -15.54 5.43
C ASN A 90 -5.09 -15.63 3.93
N PHE A 91 -4.13 -15.95 3.08
CA PHE A 91 -4.39 -16.20 1.65
C PHE A 91 -4.75 -17.67 1.43
N THR A 92 -5.98 -17.91 0.98
CA THR A 92 -6.50 -19.28 0.77
C THR A 92 -5.56 -20.12 -0.09
N SER A 93 -5.29 -21.37 0.31
CA SER A 93 -4.37 -22.35 -0.24
C SER A 93 -2.89 -22.15 0.09
N ILE A 94 -2.48 -21.02 0.61
CA ILE A 94 -1.12 -20.78 1.10
C ILE A 94 -1.16 -20.69 2.62
N LYS A 95 -0.62 -21.70 3.31
CA LYS A 95 -0.66 -21.76 4.77
C LYS A 95 0.16 -20.65 5.44
N LYS A 96 1.31 -20.31 4.85
CA LYS A 96 2.21 -19.27 5.32
C LYS A 96 3.16 -18.86 4.19
N THR A 97 3.32 -17.56 3.98
CA THR A 97 4.30 -16.98 3.07
C THR A 97 4.73 -15.60 3.55
N GLN A 98 5.71 -15.02 2.88
CA GLN A 98 6.14 -13.65 3.11
C GLN A 98 5.75 -12.79 1.90
N GLY A 99 5.44 -11.51 2.11
CA GLY A 99 5.02 -10.61 1.05
C GLY A 99 5.93 -10.58 -0.17
N PRO A 100 7.26 -10.40 -0.01
CA PRO A 100 8.19 -10.45 -1.15
C PRO A 100 8.21 -11.78 -1.88
N LYS A 101 8.11 -12.91 -1.16
CA LYS A 101 8.03 -14.23 -1.76
C LYS A 101 6.72 -14.40 -2.54
N PHE A 102 5.62 -14.00 -1.95
CA PHE A 102 4.31 -14.07 -2.59
C PHE A 102 4.24 -13.19 -3.85
N ALA A 103 4.81 -11.98 -3.81
CA ALA A 103 4.92 -11.11 -4.96
C ALA A 103 5.73 -11.75 -6.10
N ALA A 104 6.86 -12.39 -5.79
CA ALA A 104 7.68 -13.09 -6.77
C ALA A 104 6.94 -14.30 -7.39
N GLU A 105 6.16 -15.03 -6.60
CA GLU A 105 5.33 -16.15 -7.11
C GLU A 105 4.20 -15.62 -8.01
N MET A 106 3.56 -14.50 -7.68
CA MET A 106 2.58 -13.84 -8.55
C MET A 106 3.21 -13.38 -9.86
N GLU A 107 4.39 -12.79 -9.83
CA GLU A 107 5.11 -12.34 -11.02
C GLU A 107 5.44 -13.53 -11.93
N ALA A 108 5.99 -14.60 -11.36
CA ALA A 108 6.28 -15.83 -12.12
C ALA A 108 5.03 -16.39 -12.81
N HIS A 109 3.89 -16.41 -12.09
CA HIS A 109 2.62 -16.86 -12.63
C HIS A 109 2.10 -15.98 -13.78
N VAL A 110 2.20 -14.66 -13.66
CA VAL A 110 1.82 -13.72 -14.73
C VAL A 110 2.69 -13.93 -15.96
N ARG A 111 4.00 -14.11 -15.79
CA ARG A 111 4.97 -14.33 -16.89
C ARG A 111 4.71 -15.62 -17.68
N GLU A 112 4.18 -16.67 -17.07
CA GLU A 112 3.81 -17.92 -17.77
C GLU A 112 2.77 -17.71 -18.87
N TYR A 113 1.95 -16.67 -18.77
CA TYR A 113 0.95 -16.33 -19.79
C TYR A 113 1.44 -15.29 -20.82
N GLY A 114 2.73 -14.97 -20.83
CA GLY A 114 3.31 -14.04 -21.80
C GLY A 114 2.86 -12.60 -21.65
N VAL A 115 2.35 -12.21 -20.48
CA VAL A 115 1.99 -10.82 -20.17
C VAL A 115 3.23 -9.94 -20.16
N ASP A 116 3.16 -8.79 -20.81
CA ASP A 116 4.24 -7.80 -20.84
C ASP A 116 4.24 -6.99 -19.54
N ILE A 117 5.23 -7.21 -18.68
CA ILE A 117 5.35 -6.55 -17.39
C ILE A 117 6.31 -5.37 -17.48
N MET A 118 5.79 -4.17 -17.28
CA MET A 118 6.53 -2.91 -17.23
C MET A 118 6.61 -2.46 -15.76
N ASN A 119 7.62 -2.97 -15.06
CA ASN A 119 7.90 -2.63 -13.65
C ASN A 119 8.66 -1.33 -13.53
N LEU A 120 8.65 -0.70 -12.33
CA LEU A 120 9.27 0.59 -12.03
C LEU A 120 8.73 1.75 -12.90
N GLN A 121 7.51 1.60 -13.38
CA GLN A 121 6.84 2.60 -14.18
C GLN A 121 5.65 3.17 -13.42
N ARG A 122 5.64 4.47 -13.21
CA ARG A 122 4.55 5.18 -12.56
C ARG A 122 3.74 5.94 -13.60
N VAL A 123 2.42 5.75 -13.55
CA VAL A 123 1.47 6.46 -14.42
C VAL A 123 1.26 7.87 -13.87
N SER A 124 1.30 8.86 -14.76
CA SER A 124 1.07 10.27 -14.44
C SER A 124 -0.23 10.82 -15.03
N ASP A 125 -0.75 10.22 -16.12
CA ASP A 125 -1.96 10.72 -16.79
C ASP A 125 -2.64 9.60 -17.60
N ILE A 126 -3.96 9.74 -17.82
CA ILE A 126 -4.76 8.87 -18.68
C ILE A 126 -5.73 9.73 -19.48
N LYS A 127 -5.79 9.46 -20.80
CA LYS A 127 -6.82 9.99 -21.70
C LYS A 127 -7.69 8.88 -22.20
N GLY A 128 -9.00 9.07 -22.12
CA GLY A 128 -9.99 8.13 -22.62
C GLY A 128 -9.94 7.94 -24.14
N ALA A 129 -10.54 6.86 -24.62
CA ALA A 129 -10.56 6.54 -26.04
C ALA A 129 -11.26 7.60 -26.93
N ASP A 130 -12.15 8.37 -26.36
CA ASP A 130 -12.87 9.49 -27.01
C ASP A 130 -12.09 10.81 -27.00
N GLU A 131 -11.02 10.90 -26.21
CA GLU A 131 -10.12 12.05 -26.15
C GLU A 131 -8.93 11.93 -27.12
N THR A 132 -8.72 10.77 -27.72
CA THR A 132 -7.59 10.46 -28.61
C THR A 132 -8.02 10.34 -30.05
N ALA A 133 -7.14 10.71 -30.99
CA ALA A 133 -7.47 10.70 -32.41
C ALA A 133 -7.63 9.29 -33.00
N ASN A 134 -7.01 8.28 -32.40
CA ASN A 134 -7.03 6.89 -32.86
C ASN A 134 -8.04 6.01 -32.13
N GLY A 135 -8.79 6.57 -31.17
CA GLY A 135 -9.81 5.84 -30.42
C GLY A 135 -9.24 4.82 -29.41
N LEU A 136 -7.97 4.94 -29.03
CA LEU A 136 -7.34 4.12 -27.99
C LEU A 136 -7.19 4.95 -26.72
N VAL A 137 -7.19 4.30 -25.57
CA VAL A 137 -6.80 4.92 -24.29
C VAL A 137 -5.30 5.18 -24.30
N GLU A 138 -4.88 6.41 -24.05
CA GLU A 138 -3.47 6.81 -23.90
C GLU A 138 -3.12 6.87 -22.42
N VAL A 139 -2.07 6.15 -22.02
CA VAL A 139 -1.51 6.17 -20.66
C VAL A 139 -0.13 6.79 -20.70
N THR A 140 0.05 7.90 -19.99
CA THR A 140 1.33 8.63 -19.89
C THR A 140 2.04 8.23 -18.59
N LEU A 141 3.34 7.96 -18.68
CA LEU A 141 4.19 7.60 -17.55
C LEU A 141 5.00 8.82 -17.07
N GLU A 142 5.49 8.81 -15.83
CA GLU A 142 6.29 9.92 -15.27
C GLU A 142 7.58 10.19 -16.05
N ASN A 143 8.16 9.18 -16.71
CA ASN A 143 9.32 9.34 -17.59
C ASN A 143 8.98 9.91 -18.97
N GLY A 144 7.72 10.28 -19.21
CA GLY A 144 7.22 10.88 -20.47
C GLY A 144 6.85 9.85 -21.54
N ALA A 145 7.02 8.56 -21.30
CA ALA A 145 6.58 7.53 -22.23
C ALA A 145 5.05 7.45 -22.30
N LYS A 146 4.54 7.04 -23.47
CA LYS A 146 3.13 6.87 -23.74
C LYS A 146 2.86 5.44 -24.19
N LEU A 147 1.85 4.84 -23.60
CA LEU A 147 1.34 3.52 -23.93
C LEU A 147 -0.09 3.66 -24.42
N GLU A 148 -0.44 2.86 -25.42
CA GLU A 148 -1.78 2.84 -25.97
C GLU A 148 -2.46 1.49 -25.71
N SER A 149 -3.77 1.53 -25.43
CA SER A 149 -4.55 0.32 -25.22
C SER A 149 -6.00 0.51 -25.67
N LYS A 150 -6.65 -0.59 -26.08
CA LYS A 150 -8.10 -0.57 -26.34
C LYS A 150 -8.88 -0.39 -25.04
N THR A 151 -8.40 -1.02 -23.98
CA THR A 151 -9.00 -0.93 -22.64
C THR A 151 -7.93 -0.86 -21.55
N VAL A 152 -8.24 -0.13 -20.48
CA VAL A 152 -7.38 0.00 -19.30
C VAL A 152 -8.14 -0.48 -18.07
N VAL A 153 -7.46 -1.27 -17.22
CA VAL A 153 -7.97 -1.71 -15.91
C VAL A 153 -7.18 -1.00 -14.82
N LEU A 154 -7.86 -0.17 -14.03
CA LEU A 154 -7.28 0.54 -12.91
C LEU A 154 -7.31 -0.34 -11.65
N SER A 155 -6.17 -0.87 -11.26
CA SER A 155 -6.00 -1.69 -10.05
C SER A 155 -4.88 -1.17 -9.17
N THR A 156 -4.80 0.15 -9.04
CA THR A 156 -3.72 0.89 -8.38
C THR A 156 -3.70 0.71 -6.86
N GLY A 157 -4.77 0.16 -6.28
CA GLY A 157 -4.87 -0.12 -4.86
C GLY A 157 -4.88 1.13 -3.99
N ALA A 158 -4.41 0.96 -2.77
CA ALA A 158 -4.33 2.03 -1.78
C ALA A 158 -3.04 1.89 -0.97
N ARG A 159 -2.66 2.95 -0.27
CA ARG A 159 -1.59 2.96 0.70
C ARG A 159 -2.13 3.27 2.09
N TRP A 160 -1.47 2.76 3.11
CA TRP A 160 -1.77 3.10 4.49
C TRP A 160 -1.54 4.60 4.73
N ARG A 161 -2.47 5.22 5.43
CA ARG A 161 -2.24 6.55 5.97
C ARG A 161 -1.26 6.42 7.13
N GLU A 162 -0.20 7.22 7.10
CA GLU A 162 0.83 7.28 8.11
C GLU A 162 0.52 8.37 9.14
N MET A 163 1.04 8.23 10.35
CA MET A 163 0.97 9.27 11.38
C MET A 163 1.84 10.47 11.01
N ASN A 164 2.90 10.23 10.22
CA ASN A 164 3.94 11.21 9.84
C ASN A 164 4.65 11.82 11.06
N VAL A 165 5.00 10.98 12.01
CA VAL A 165 5.74 11.38 13.22
C VAL A 165 7.15 10.82 13.21
N PRO A 166 8.12 11.47 13.93
CA PRO A 166 9.46 10.92 14.12
C PRO A 166 9.42 9.48 14.60
N GLY A 167 10.34 8.65 14.07
CA GLY A 167 10.46 7.23 14.41
C GLY A 167 9.49 6.31 13.65
N GLU A 168 8.37 6.78 13.09
CA GLU A 168 7.43 5.91 12.38
C GLU A 168 8.08 5.18 11.19
N ALA A 169 8.75 5.91 10.32
CA ALA A 169 9.44 5.32 9.17
C ALA A 169 10.65 4.47 9.58
N GLU A 170 11.39 4.91 10.60
CA GLU A 170 12.55 4.20 11.13
C GLU A 170 12.20 2.81 11.66
N TYR A 171 11.09 2.72 12.42
CA TYR A 171 10.68 1.47 13.07
C TYR A 171 9.61 0.71 12.30
N ARG A 172 9.33 1.06 11.03
CA ARG A 172 8.48 0.25 10.15
C ARG A 172 9.06 -1.17 10.05
N THR A 173 8.23 -2.20 10.22
CA THR A 173 8.60 -3.62 10.33
C THR A 173 9.45 -3.99 11.55
N ARG A 174 9.76 -3.02 12.42
CA ARG A 174 10.51 -3.22 13.66
C ARG A 174 9.72 -2.76 14.90
N GLY A 175 8.40 -2.91 14.82
CA GLY A 175 7.46 -2.54 15.87
C GLY A 175 6.34 -1.61 15.36
N VAL A 176 6.53 -0.87 14.28
CA VAL A 176 5.43 -0.17 13.58
C VAL A 176 4.87 -1.08 12.49
N ALA A 177 3.57 -1.35 12.52
CA ALA A 177 2.84 -2.22 11.63
C ALA A 177 1.53 -1.57 11.16
N TYR A 178 1.01 -2.02 10.02
CA TYR A 178 -0.23 -1.51 9.41
C TYR A 178 -1.27 -2.61 9.19
N CYS A 179 -0.90 -3.88 9.34
CA CYS A 179 -1.80 -5.02 9.18
C CYS A 179 -1.90 -5.81 10.49
N PRO A 180 -2.95 -5.60 11.32
CA PRO A 180 -3.13 -6.33 12.58
C PRO A 180 -3.22 -7.85 12.41
N HIS A 181 -3.91 -8.30 11.36
CA HIS A 181 -4.07 -9.73 11.06
C HIS A 181 -2.78 -10.40 10.59
N CYS A 182 -1.87 -9.61 9.95
CA CYS A 182 -0.60 -10.14 9.45
C CYS A 182 0.46 -10.19 10.56
N ASP A 183 0.61 -9.07 11.27
CA ASP A 183 1.73 -8.85 12.18
C ASP A 183 1.36 -9.09 13.66
N GLY A 184 0.07 -9.14 14.00
CA GLY A 184 -0.43 -9.33 15.36
C GLY A 184 0.21 -10.53 16.10
N PRO A 185 0.32 -11.71 15.48
CA PRO A 185 0.96 -12.88 16.11
C PRO A 185 2.39 -12.65 16.58
N LEU A 186 3.15 -11.72 15.97
CA LEU A 186 4.53 -11.37 16.35
C LEU A 186 4.61 -10.66 17.71
N PHE A 187 3.48 -10.13 18.17
CA PHE A 187 3.35 -9.37 19.42
C PHE A 187 2.68 -10.16 20.55
N LYS A 188 2.56 -11.48 20.39
CA LYS A 188 1.97 -12.35 21.41
C LYS A 188 2.62 -12.11 22.78
N GLY A 189 1.76 -11.84 23.80
CA GLY A 189 2.19 -11.59 25.16
C GLY A 189 2.95 -10.28 25.39
N LYS A 190 2.91 -9.34 24.43
CA LYS A 190 3.50 -8.01 24.53
C LYS A 190 2.41 -6.95 24.67
N ARG A 191 2.80 -5.74 25.05
CA ARG A 191 1.93 -4.56 25.05
C ARG A 191 2.01 -3.87 23.70
N VAL A 192 0.87 -3.45 23.15
CA VAL A 192 0.81 -2.76 21.85
C VAL A 192 -0.11 -1.56 21.91
N ALA A 193 0.06 -0.62 20.97
CA ALA A 193 -0.93 0.41 20.69
C ALA A 193 -1.61 0.17 19.35
N VAL A 194 -2.85 0.62 19.25
CA VAL A 194 -3.58 0.79 17.99
C VAL A 194 -3.90 2.28 17.84
N ILE A 195 -3.52 2.87 16.73
CA ILE A 195 -3.77 4.29 16.44
C ILE A 195 -4.98 4.40 15.52
N GLY A 196 -6.03 5.07 16.01
CA GLY A 196 -7.28 5.30 15.27
C GLY A 196 -8.49 4.64 15.89
N GLY A 197 -9.56 5.40 16.10
CA GLY A 197 -10.81 4.99 16.76
C GLY A 197 -12.01 4.84 15.81
N GLY A 198 -11.77 4.60 14.52
CA GLY A 198 -12.78 4.15 13.56
C GLY A 198 -13.01 2.64 13.66
N ASN A 199 -13.93 2.08 12.83
CA ASN A 199 -14.24 0.65 12.83
C ASN A 199 -12.97 -0.20 12.71
N SER A 200 -12.10 0.06 11.73
CA SER A 200 -10.87 -0.71 11.54
C SER A 200 -9.93 -0.71 12.74
N GLY A 201 -9.79 0.45 13.42
CA GLY A 201 -8.92 0.54 14.60
C GLY A 201 -9.51 -0.18 15.82
N VAL A 202 -10.82 -0.07 16.03
CA VAL A 202 -11.50 -0.75 17.13
C VAL A 202 -11.55 -2.26 16.90
N GLU A 203 -11.83 -2.73 15.69
CA GLU A 203 -11.74 -4.15 15.30
C GLU A 203 -10.33 -4.69 15.52
N ALA A 204 -9.32 -3.97 15.03
CA ALA A 204 -7.93 -4.33 15.25
C ALA A 204 -7.57 -4.45 16.75
N ALA A 205 -8.05 -3.52 17.59
CA ALA A 205 -7.80 -3.57 19.02
C ALA A 205 -8.49 -4.78 19.69
N ILE A 206 -9.70 -5.11 19.25
CA ILE A 206 -10.43 -6.30 19.73
C ILE A 206 -9.69 -7.59 19.37
N ASP A 207 -9.26 -7.72 18.11
CA ASP A 207 -8.55 -8.91 17.62
C ASP A 207 -7.20 -9.08 18.32
N LEU A 208 -6.44 -7.99 18.42
CA LEU A 208 -5.14 -7.99 19.12
C LEU A 208 -5.29 -8.31 20.61
N ALA A 209 -6.35 -7.87 21.27
CA ALA A 209 -6.58 -8.18 22.68
C ALA A 209 -6.69 -9.69 22.97
N GLY A 210 -7.07 -10.50 21.95
CA GLY A 210 -7.05 -11.96 22.03
C GLY A 210 -5.65 -12.60 21.94
N ILE A 211 -4.62 -11.83 21.58
CA ILE A 211 -3.28 -12.34 21.25
C ILE A 211 -2.22 -11.75 22.20
N VAL A 212 -2.31 -10.45 22.48
CA VAL A 212 -1.29 -9.66 23.18
C VAL A 212 -1.60 -9.54 24.67
N GLU A 213 -0.63 -9.08 25.47
CA GLU A 213 -0.81 -8.82 26.89
C GLU A 213 -1.79 -7.65 27.13
N HIS A 214 -1.61 -6.56 26.42
CA HIS A 214 -2.43 -5.35 26.57
C HIS A 214 -2.48 -4.53 25.29
N VAL A 215 -3.65 -3.97 24.99
CA VAL A 215 -3.87 -3.05 23.86
C VAL A 215 -4.23 -1.66 24.39
N THR A 216 -3.49 -0.65 23.94
CA THR A 216 -3.83 0.76 24.15
C THR A 216 -4.33 1.35 22.83
N LEU A 217 -5.65 1.60 22.70
CA LEU A 217 -6.20 2.30 21.55
C LEU A 217 -6.07 3.82 21.76
N VAL A 218 -5.43 4.50 20.81
CA VAL A 218 -5.19 5.95 20.85
C VAL A 218 -5.99 6.62 19.75
N GLU A 219 -6.89 7.52 20.11
CA GLU A 219 -7.75 8.26 19.20
C GLU A 219 -7.50 9.78 19.31
N PHE A 220 -7.36 10.41 18.13
CA PHE A 220 -7.16 11.85 18.02
C PHE A 220 -8.38 12.65 18.45
N ASP A 221 -9.58 12.19 18.14
CA ASP A 221 -10.83 12.87 18.49
C ASP A 221 -11.25 12.60 19.93
N THR A 222 -12.18 13.41 20.43
CA THR A 222 -12.75 13.27 21.77
C THR A 222 -13.67 12.06 21.94
N LYS A 223 -14.04 11.41 20.84
CA LYS A 223 -14.90 10.22 20.79
C LYS A 223 -14.46 9.26 19.71
N LEU A 224 -14.71 7.97 19.89
CA LEU A 224 -14.54 6.96 18.85
C LEU A 224 -15.62 7.14 17.78
N ARG A 225 -15.25 6.85 16.52
CA ARG A 225 -16.15 6.87 15.36
C ARG A 225 -16.63 5.49 14.96
N ALA A 226 -16.13 4.45 15.62
CA ALA A 226 -16.56 3.09 15.41
C ALA A 226 -18.02 2.89 15.79
N ASP A 227 -18.67 1.86 15.22
CA ASP A 227 -20.02 1.47 15.56
C ASP A 227 -20.14 1.12 17.05
N GLN A 228 -21.28 1.43 17.67
CA GLN A 228 -21.47 1.27 19.11
C GLN A 228 -21.23 -0.17 19.57
N VAL A 229 -21.64 -1.16 18.78
CA VAL A 229 -21.44 -2.58 19.11
C VAL A 229 -19.95 -2.95 19.24
N LEU A 230 -19.09 -2.35 18.42
CA LEU A 230 -17.63 -2.54 18.49
C LEU A 230 -17.05 -1.84 19.71
N GLN A 231 -17.50 -0.61 20.00
CA GLN A 231 -17.08 0.11 21.20
C GLN A 231 -17.46 -0.64 22.48
N ASP A 232 -18.69 -1.16 22.57
CA ASP A 232 -19.15 -1.95 23.70
C ASP A 232 -18.33 -3.23 23.88
N LYS A 233 -18.00 -3.90 22.77
CA LYS A 233 -17.14 -5.08 22.78
C LYS A 233 -15.74 -4.73 23.28
N LEU A 234 -15.11 -3.68 22.75
CA LEU A 234 -13.78 -3.23 23.17
C LEU A 234 -13.75 -2.92 24.67
N ASN A 235 -14.74 -2.15 25.16
CA ASN A 235 -14.85 -1.76 26.56
C ASN A 235 -15.10 -2.94 27.50
N SER A 236 -15.60 -4.06 27.01
CA SER A 236 -15.82 -5.28 27.80
C SER A 236 -14.54 -6.10 28.02
N LEU A 237 -13.45 -5.79 27.30
CA LEU A 237 -12.21 -6.55 27.37
C LEU A 237 -11.33 -6.03 28.51
N PRO A 238 -10.82 -6.91 29.41
CA PRO A 238 -10.08 -6.48 30.62
C PRO A 238 -8.67 -5.99 30.31
N ASN A 239 -8.14 -6.28 29.14
CA ASN A 239 -6.77 -5.94 28.75
C ASN A 239 -6.73 -4.86 27.66
N THR A 240 -7.68 -3.95 27.67
CA THR A 240 -7.72 -2.81 26.75
C THR A 240 -7.81 -1.49 27.51
N THR A 241 -7.16 -0.47 26.96
CA THR A 241 -7.27 0.92 27.43
C THR A 241 -7.57 1.82 26.23
N VAL A 242 -8.50 2.75 26.38
CA VAL A 242 -8.86 3.71 25.33
C VAL A 242 -8.42 5.11 25.78
N ILE A 243 -7.51 5.72 25.02
CA ILE A 243 -7.04 7.09 25.19
C ILE A 243 -7.64 7.91 24.04
N LYS A 244 -8.46 8.89 24.38
CA LYS A 244 -9.11 9.80 23.43
C LYS A 244 -8.49 11.19 23.52
N ASN A 245 -8.74 12.02 22.50
CA ASN A 245 -8.23 13.39 22.44
C ASN A 245 -6.69 13.45 22.47
N ALA A 246 -6.02 12.46 21.89
CA ALA A 246 -4.60 12.24 21.96
C ALA A 246 -3.94 12.35 20.57
N LEU A 247 -2.97 13.23 20.44
CA LEU A 247 -2.14 13.37 19.26
C LEU A 247 -0.85 12.57 19.44
N SER A 248 -0.66 11.50 18.68
CA SER A 248 0.62 10.79 18.61
C SER A 248 1.71 11.72 18.10
N THR A 249 2.84 11.82 18.82
CA THR A 249 3.90 12.79 18.51
C THR A 249 5.22 12.16 18.14
N GLU A 250 5.53 10.96 18.65
CA GLU A 250 6.80 10.28 18.38
C GLU A 250 6.68 8.77 18.63
N VAL A 251 7.30 7.99 17.76
CA VAL A 251 7.58 6.57 17.99
C VAL A 251 8.99 6.46 18.56
N VAL A 252 9.11 5.95 19.76
CA VAL A 252 10.39 5.77 20.45
C VAL A 252 10.87 4.35 20.31
N GLY A 253 12.16 4.16 20.10
CA GLY A 253 12.78 2.85 20.07
C GLY A 253 14.22 2.87 20.52
N ASP A 254 14.82 1.68 20.59
CA ASP A 254 16.18 1.44 21.06
C ASP A 254 17.23 1.32 19.93
N GLY A 255 16.83 1.71 18.69
CA GLY A 255 17.62 1.55 17.47
C GLY A 255 17.38 0.20 16.78
N SER A 256 16.84 -0.81 17.48
CA SER A 256 16.49 -2.12 16.92
C SER A 256 14.98 -2.33 16.78
N GLN A 257 14.20 -1.86 17.73
CA GLN A 257 12.75 -2.03 17.79
C GLN A 257 12.07 -0.91 18.55
N VAL A 258 10.74 -0.82 18.41
CA VAL A 258 9.89 0.10 19.19
C VAL A 258 9.92 -0.27 20.67
N THR A 259 9.98 0.77 21.53
CA THR A 259 9.92 0.64 23.00
C THR A 259 8.82 1.47 23.63
N ALA A 260 8.37 2.55 22.96
CA ALA A 260 7.28 3.41 23.45
C ALA A 260 6.61 4.23 22.34
N LEU A 261 5.44 4.76 22.66
CA LEU A 261 4.73 5.80 21.91
C LEU A 261 4.62 7.04 22.79
N LYS A 262 4.99 8.21 22.27
CA LYS A 262 4.65 9.49 22.87
C LYS A 262 3.39 10.06 22.25
N TYR A 263 2.54 10.62 23.08
CA TYR A 263 1.38 11.37 22.63
C TYR A 263 1.15 12.59 23.52
N LYS A 264 0.43 13.57 22.97
CA LYS A 264 0.03 14.79 23.65
C LYS A 264 -1.47 14.77 23.90
N ASP A 265 -1.91 14.99 25.13
CA ASP A 265 -3.31 15.26 25.40
C ASP A 265 -3.67 16.63 24.80
N ARG A 266 -4.64 16.66 23.90
CA ARG A 266 -5.02 17.87 23.15
C ARG A 266 -5.85 18.86 23.98
N ALA A 267 -6.34 18.44 25.16
CA ALA A 267 -7.05 19.34 26.07
C ALA A 267 -6.13 20.06 27.03
N THR A 268 -5.08 19.40 27.52
CA THR A 268 -4.17 19.89 28.53
C THR A 268 -2.82 20.31 28.00
N ASP A 269 -2.49 19.90 26.76
CA ASP A 269 -1.16 20.03 26.15
C ASP A 269 -0.06 19.22 26.85
N GLU A 270 -0.40 18.33 27.77
CA GLU A 270 0.53 17.48 28.49
C GLU A 270 1.04 16.34 27.59
N GLU A 271 2.35 16.08 27.69
CA GLU A 271 2.98 14.96 27.01
C GLU A 271 2.96 13.70 27.88
N HIS A 272 2.64 12.58 27.26
CA HIS A 272 2.58 11.26 27.89
C HIS A 272 3.37 10.25 27.08
N THR A 273 3.85 9.21 27.78
CA THR A 273 4.55 8.09 27.16
C THR A 273 3.87 6.77 27.54
N VAL A 274 3.64 5.92 26.55
CA VAL A 274 3.14 4.55 26.73
C VAL A 274 4.23 3.58 26.35
N GLU A 275 4.73 2.81 27.31
CA GLU A 275 5.70 1.72 27.06
C GLU A 275 4.99 0.56 26.37
N LEU A 276 5.55 0.10 25.25
CA LEU A 276 4.98 -0.96 24.40
C LEU A 276 6.03 -1.50 23.43
N ALA A 277 5.74 -2.64 22.80
CA ALA A 277 6.63 -3.28 21.84
C ALA A 277 6.14 -3.16 20.38
N GLY A 278 4.91 -2.66 20.17
CA GLY A 278 4.35 -2.55 18.82
C GLY A 278 3.27 -1.48 18.71
N ILE A 279 3.17 -0.88 17.52
CA ILE A 279 2.19 0.14 17.17
C ILE A 279 1.53 -0.26 15.86
N PHE A 280 0.20 -0.40 15.87
CA PHE A 280 -0.61 -0.70 14.70
C PHE A 280 -1.34 0.58 14.25
N VAL A 281 -0.97 1.11 13.09
CA VAL A 281 -1.52 2.36 12.56
C VAL A 281 -2.77 2.05 11.74
N GLN A 282 -3.95 2.47 12.24
CA GLN A 282 -5.27 2.17 11.69
C GLN A 282 -6.09 3.45 11.45
N ILE A 283 -5.45 4.46 10.85
CA ILE A 283 -6.07 5.77 10.57
C ILE A 283 -6.59 5.91 9.13
N GLY A 284 -6.82 4.77 8.47
CA GLY A 284 -7.42 4.67 7.16
C GLY A 284 -6.45 4.43 6.02
N LEU A 285 -7.00 4.34 4.83
CA LEU A 285 -6.28 4.14 3.58
C LEU A 285 -6.39 5.39 2.70
N LEU A 286 -5.39 5.59 1.86
CA LEU A 286 -5.36 6.59 0.81
C LEU A 286 -5.35 5.87 -0.54
N PRO A 287 -6.38 6.01 -1.38
CA PRO A 287 -6.37 5.45 -2.72
C PRO A 287 -5.17 5.98 -3.53
N ASN A 288 -4.57 5.12 -4.33
CA ASN A 288 -3.47 5.50 -5.23
C ASN A 288 -4.03 6.07 -6.55
N THR A 289 -4.76 7.16 -6.44
CA THR A 289 -5.52 7.82 -7.51
C THR A 289 -5.13 9.28 -7.71
N ASP A 290 -4.04 9.72 -7.08
CA ASP A 290 -3.63 11.13 -7.15
C ASP A 290 -3.38 11.59 -8.60
N PHE A 291 -2.88 10.70 -9.47
CA PHE A 291 -2.65 10.97 -10.89
C PHE A 291 -3.93 11.11 -11.72
N LEU A 292 -5.09 10.69 -11.17
CA LEU A 292 -6.39 10.81 -11.84
C LEU A 292 -7.10 12.15 -11.56
N LYS A 293 -6.61 12.96 -10.63
CA LYS A 293 -7.28 14.19 -10.19
C LYS A 293 -7.45 15.22 -11.30
N GLU A 294 -6.52 15.25 -12.25
CA GLU A 294 -6.55 16.17 -13.40
C GLU A 294 -7.06 15.49 -14.67
N THR A 295 -7.52 14.23 -14.59
CA THR A 295 -8.12 13.49 -15.71
C THR A 295 -9.64 13.57 -15.67
N GLN A 296 -10.30 13.01 -16.69
CA GLN A 296 -11.76 12.92 -16.72
C GLN A 296 -12.34 11.80 -15.83
N VAL A 297 -11.51 10.94 -15.24
CA VAL A 297 -11.98 9.85 -14.37
C VAL A 297 -12.60 10.43 -13.10
N GLU A 298 -13.85 10.12 -12.86
CA GLU A 298 -14.59 10.63 -11.71
C GLU A 298 -14.12 9.95 -10.41
N LEU A 299 -13.83 10.78 -9.39
CA LEU A 299 -13.42 10.34 -8.07
C LEU A 299 -14.46 10.74 -7.02
N SER A 300 -14.68 9.87 -6.03
CA SER A 300 -15.47 10.20 -4.85
C SER A 300 -14.79 11.26 -3.97
N ASN A 301 -15.51 11.80 -2.99
CA ASN A 301 -14.95 12.71 -1.99
C ASN A 301 -13.79 12.10 -1.16
N ARG A 302 -13.60 10.78 -1.23
CA ARG A 302 -12.50 10.05 -0.58
C ARG A 302 -11.36 9.74 -1.53
N GLY A 303 -11.47 10.14 -2.79
CA GLY A 303 -10.48 9.84 -3.83
C GLY A 303 -10.61 8.44 -4.43
N GLU A 304 -11.69 7.72 -4.17
CA GLU A 304 -11.97 6.41 -4.77
C GLU A 304 -12.54 6.58 -6.18
N ILE A 305 -12.20 5.69 -7.09
CA ILE A 305 -12.71 5.71 -8.47
C ILE A 305 -14.21 5.38 -8.44
N VAL A 306 -15.03 6.23 -9.06
CA VAL A 306 -16.47 5.97 -9.18
C VAL A 306 -16.70 5.00 -10.33
N ILE A 307 -17.42 3.90 -10.05
CA ILE A 307 -17.74 2.85 -11.02
C ILE A 307 -19.24 2.51 -10.96
N ASN A 308 -19.75 1.94 -12.05
CA ASN A 308 -21.09 1.36 -12.11
C ASN A 308 -21.08 -0.14 -11.73
N ASP A 309 -22.24 -0.79 -11.80
CA ASP A 309 -22.42 -2.22 -11.49
C ASP A 309 -21.63 -3.19 -12.40
N ARG A 310 -21.04 -2.66 -13.49
CA ARG A 310 -20.18 -3.41 -14.42
C ARG A 310 -18.70 -3.11 -14.26
N ASN A 311 -18.34 -2.37 -13.20
CA ASN A 311 -17.00 -1.86 -12.94
C ASN A 311 -16.48 -0.91 -14.05
N GLU A 312 -17.38 -0.25 -14.78
CA GLU A 312 -17.04 0.77 -15.77
C GLU A 312 -16.93 2.13 -15.07
N THR A 313 -15.87 2.88 -15.38
CA THR A 313 -15.78 4.29 -15.00
C THR A 313 -16.63 5.16 -15.95
N ASN A 314 -16.69 6.45 -15.71
CA ASN A 314 -17.29 7.41 -16.63
C ASN A 314 -16.48 7.62 -17.92
N VAL A 315 -15.24 7.13 -17.99
CA VAL A 315 -14.34 7.29 -19.15
C VAL A 315 -14.36 6.01 -20.00
N LYS A 316 -14.68 6.17 -21.29
CA LYS A 316 -14.80 5.04 -22.21
C LYS A 316 -13.48 4.26 -22.35
N GLY A 317 -13.55 2.95 -22.14
CA GLY A 317 -12.41 2.02 -22.21
C GLY A 317 -11.59 1.98 -20.91
N VAL A 318 -12.00 2.65 -19.85
CA VAL A 318 -11.33 2.64 -18.54
C VAL A 318 -12.25 2.00 -17.49
N PHE A 319 -11.73 0.98 -16.78
CA PHE A 319 -12.43 0.13 -15.83
C PHE A 319 -11.74 0.10 -14.47
#